data_0b3d8284ba1362149dfc56a31ce688b8
#
_entry.id   0b3d8284ba1362149dfc56a31ce688b8
#
_cell.length_a   1.000
_cell.length_b   1.000
_cell.length_c   1.000
_cell.angle_alpha   90.00
_cell.angle_beta   90.00
_cell.angle_gamma   90.00
#
_symmetry.space_group_name_H-M   'P 1'
#
loop_
_entity.id
_entity.type
_entity.pdbx_description
1 polymer ?
#
loop_
_entity_poly.entity_id
_entity_poly.type
_entity_poly.pdbx_seq_one_letter_code
_entity_poly.pdbx_strand_id
1 'polypeptide(L)'
;GGETPYEATNLKMGIDDIEITDVYNYNDTVFIEGSSFNDYSCVLINGKEYTTEKVSDRLLRVNGINVKKDDVVVVAQKGDDKVELSRTTFTVKQQSKKNAQQQ
;
A
#
# COMPACT_ATOMS: atom_id res chain seq x y z
N GLY A 1 -31.68 -5.52 -5.96
CA GLY A 1 -31.56 -5.77 -5.03
C GLY A 1 -30.81 -5.22 -3.88
N GLY A 2 -30.86 -5.96 -2.86
CA GLY A 2 -30.26 -5.51 -1.66
C GLY A 2 -28.81 -5.28 -1.76
N GLU A 3 -28.20 -5.83 -2.73
CA GLU A 3 -26.83 -5.67 -2.87
C GLU A 3 -26.43 -4.32 -3.28
N THR A 4 -27.30 -3.58 -3.77
CA THR A 4 -26.95 -2.31 -4.29
C THR A 4 -26.36 -1.36 -3.28
N PRO A 5 -26.77 -1.36 -2.04
CA PRO A 5 -26.18 -0.39 -1.13
C PRO A 5 -24.69 -0.49 -0.99
N TYR A 6 -24.19 -1.70 -1.07
CA TYR A 6 -22.78 -1.86 -0.96
C TYR A 6 -22.06 -1.19 -2.11
N GLU A 7 -22.55 -1.39 -3.29
CA GLU A 7 -21.90 -0.81 -4.42
C GLU A 7 -22.06 0.68 -4.43
N ALA A 8 -23.17 1.14 -3.96
CA ALA A 8 -23.38 2.56 -3.95
C ALA A 8 -22.39 3.25 -3.04
N THR A 9 -21.99 2.58 -1.98
CA THR A 9 -21.02 3.18 -1.10
C THR A 9 -19.69 3.41 -1.80
N ASN A 10 -19.24 2.44 -2.57
CA ASN A 10 -18.00 2.62 -3.28
C ASN A 10 -18.10 3.71 -4.31
N LEU A 11 -19.21 3.76 -4.99
CA LEU A 11 -19.38 4.78 -6.01
C LEU A 11 -19.44 6.15 -5.40
N LYS A 12 -20.09 6.24 -4.25
CA LYS A 12 -20.24 7.51 -3.63
C LYS A 12 -18.93 8.11 -3.20
N MET A 13 -18.00 7.28 -2.76
CA MET A 13 -16.73 7.77 -2.33
C MET A 13 -15.85 8.17 -3.49
N GLY A 14 -16.09 7.61 -4.65
CA GLY A 14 -15.25 7.94 -5.79
C GLY A 14 -13.82 7.47 -5.64
N ILE A 15 -13.61 6.47 -4.82
CA ILE A 15 -12.27 5.99 -4.52
C ILE A 15 -12.23 4.51 -4.80
N ASP A 16 -11.27 4.09 -5.60
CA ASP A 16 -11.07 2.70 -5.88
C ASP A 16 -10.43 2.02 -4.70
N ASP A 17 -10.69 0.75 -4.54
CA ASP A 17 -10.03 -0.01 -3.51
C ASP A 17 -8.55 -0.08 -3.80
N ILE A 18 -7.75 0.08 -2.78
CA ILE A 18 -6.32 -0.05 -2.94
C ILE A 18 -5.93 -1.50 -2.84
N GLU A 19 -4.83 -1.83 -3.47
CA GLU A 19 -4.36 -3.19 -3.47
C GLU A 19 -2.85 -3.18 -3.45
N ILE A 20 -2.24 -4.10 -2.72
CA ILE A 20 -0.79 -4.28 -2.74
C ILE A 20 -0.51 -5.57 -3.49
N THR A 21 0.33 -5.49 -4.50
CA THR A 21 0.69 -6.67 -5.28
C THR A 21 2.07 -7.18 -4.93
N ASP A 22 2.95 -6.32 -4.43
CA ASP A 22 4.29 -6.76 -4.07
C ASP A 22 4.93 -5.74 -3.14
N VAL A 23 5.85 -6.21 -2.30
CA VAL A 23 6.63 -5.34 -1.42
C VAL A 23 8.05 -5.87 -1.45
N TYR A 24 9.01 -5.00 -1.69
CA TYR A 24 10.40 -5.43 -1.76
C TYR A 24 11.33 -4.31 -1.35
N ASN A 25 12.56 -4.68 -1.04
CA ASN A 25 13.60 -3.73 -0.67
C ASN A 25 14.51 -3.44 -1.84
N TYR A 26 15.03 -2.22 -1.89
CA TYR A 26 16.06 -1.89 -2.85
C TYR A 26 16.82 -0.69 -2.29
N ASN A 27 18.11 -0.88 -1.99
CA ASN A 27 18.98 0.21 -1.51
C ASN A 27 18.42 0.94 -0.30
N ASP A 28 18.06 0.19 0.72
CA ASP A 28 17.52 0.75 1.96
C ASP A 28 16.23 1.52 1.75
N THR A 29 15.48 1.14 0.78
CA THR A 29 14.17 1.71 0.49
C THR A 29 13.20 0.55 0.29
N VAL A 30 12.01 0.68 0.85
CA VAL A 30 10.96 -0.30 0.64
C VAL A 30 10.06 0.23 -0.46
N PHE A 31 9.81 -0.60 -1.46
CA PHE A 31 8.88 -0.27 -2.52
C PHE A 31 7.63 -1.11 -2.37
N ILE A 32 6.48 -0.46 -2.49
CA ILE A 32 5.19 -1.11 -2.39
C ILE A 32 4.50 -0.94 -3.74
N GLU A 33 4.34 -2.03 -4.45
CA GLU A 33 3.64 -2.02 -5.74
C GLU A 33 2.19 -2.37 -5.53
N GLY A 34 1.32 -1.72 -6.26
CA GLY A 34 -0.09 -2.00 -6.14
C GLY A 34 -0.89 -1.16 -7.10
N SER A 35 -2.05 -0.69 -6.64
CA SER A 35 -2.90 0.14 -7.47
C SER A 35 -3.74 1.06 -6.62
N SER A 36 -4.17 2.14 -7.24
CA SER A 36 -5.10 3.11 -6.66
C SER A 36 -4.52 3.91 -5.50
N PHE A 37 -3.21 4.06 -5.46
CA PHE A 37 -2.58 4.90 -4.44
C PHE A 37 -2.82 6.38 -4.76
N ASN A 38 -2.86 7.20 -3.72
CA ASN A 38 -2.97 8.64 -3.91
C ASN A 38 -1.98 9.36 -2.99
N ASP A 39 -2.02 10.70 -3.00
CA ASP A 39 -1.04 11.45 -2.24
C ASP A 39 -1.21 11.31 -0.75
N TYR A 40 -2.32 10.75 -0.31
CA TYR A 40 -2.58 10.56 1.11
C TYR A 40 -2.45 9.11 1.53
N SER A 41 -1.91 8.27 0.66
CA SER A 41 -1.65 6.88 1.02
C SER A 41 -0.55 6.84 2.07
N CYS A 42 -0.73 6.01 3.07
CA CYS A 42 0.16 5.98 4.22
C CYS A 42 0.57 4.55 4.48
N VAL A 43 1.85 4.31 4.66
CA VAL A 43 2.37 2.96 4.85
C VAL A 43 2.65 2.74 6.33
N LEU A 44 2.15 1.60 6.84
CA LEU A 44 2.49 1.17 8.18
C LEU A 44 3.18 -0.19 8.06
N ILE A 45 4.27 -0.36 8.77
CA ILE A 45 4.99 -1.62 8.77
C ILE A 45 5.01 -2.12 10.21
N ASN A 46 4.43 -3.28 10.41
CA ASN A 46 4.27 -3.86 11.74
C ASN A 46 3.57 -2.90 12.70
N GLY A 47 2.63 -2.15 12.17
CA GLY A 47 1.82 -1.23 12.97
C GLY A 47 2.41 0.14 13.17
N LYS A 48 3.60 0.39 12.64
CA LYS A 48 4.22 1.70 12.79
C LYS A 48 4.15 2.45 11.49
N GLU A 49 3.71 3.70 11.56
CA GLU A 49 3.57 4.53 10.37
C GLU A 49 4.90 5.11 9.97
N TYR A 50 5.17 5.14 8.68
CA TYR A 50 6.40 5.70 8.13
C TYR A 50 6.05 6.75 7.09
N THR A 51 6.95 7.70 6.91
CA THR A 51 6.80 8.70 5.87
C THR A 51 6.80 8.01 4.52
N THR A 52 5.78 8.27 3.74
CA THR A 52 5.55 7.57 2.49
C THR A 52 5.59 8.54 1.33
N GLU A 53 6.26 8.16 0.26
CA GLU A 53 6.29 8.95 -0.96
C GLU A 53 5.52 8.22 -2.03
N LYS A 54 4.67 8.94 -2.75
CA LYS A 54 3.95 8.35 -3.87
C LYS A 54 4.78 8.58 -5.12
N VAL A 55 5.28 7.51 -5.71
CA VAL A 55 5.99 7.60 -6.97
C VAL A 55 4.98 7.65 -8.11
N SER A 56 3.94 6.86 -8.02
CA SER A 56 2.84 6.86 -8.98
C SER A 56 1.63 6.27 -8.30
N ASP A 57 0.50 6.18 -9.00
CA ASP A 57 -0.67 5.55 -8.41
C ASP A 57 -0.49 4.04 -8.26
N ARG A 58 0.63 3.51 -8.71
CA ARG A 58 0.92 2.10 -8.58
C ARG A 58 2.17 1.80 -7.77
N LEU A 59 2.83 2.82 -7.25
CA LEU A 59 4.09 2.60 -6.54
C LEU A 59 4.26 3.61 -5.43
N LEU A 60 4.47 3.10 -4.22
CA LEU A 60 4.84 3.92 -3.08
C LEU A 60 6.24 3.52 -2.63
N ARG A 61 6.90 4.40 -1.93
CA ARG A 61 8.19 4.04 -1.36
C ARG A 61 8.36 4.65 0.02
N VAL A 62 9.14 3.96 0.84
CA VAL A 62 9.50 4.38 2.18
C VAL A 62 11.00 4.28 2.29
N ASN A 63 11.67 5.40 2.54
CA ASN A 63 13.12 5.45 2.58
C ASN A 63 13.64 5.11 3.96
N GLY A 64 14.82 4.55 3.99
CA GLY A 64 15.54 4.37 5.25
C GLY A 64 15.14 3.15 6.06
N ILE A 65 14.45 2.21 5.45
CA ILE A 65 14.03 1.02 6.15
C ILE A 65 14.01 -0.14 5.19
N ASN A 66 14.14 -1.32 5.71
CA ASN A 66 13.99 -2.55 4.95
C ASN A 66 12.97 -3.43 5.63
N VAL A 67 12.25 -4.20 4.85
CA VAL A 67 11.32 -5.20 5.38
C VAL A 67 11.95 -6.57 5.25
N LYS A 68 11.45 -7.53 6.00
CA LYS A 68 11.92 -8.88 5.92
C LYS A 68 10.74 -9.82 5.99
N LYS A 69 11.01 -11.08 5.82
CA LYS A 69 9.95 -12.08 5.79
C LYS A 69 9.07 -11.96 7.01
N ASP A 70 7.79 -12.07 6.77
CA ASP A 70 6.74 -12.01 7.79
C ASP A 70 6.45 -10.61 8.32
N ASP A 71 7.13 -9.59 7.84
CA ASP A 71 6.72 -8.24 8.19
C ASP A 71 5.36 -7.94 7.56
N VAL A 72 4.54 -7.24 8.28
CA VAL A 72 3.19 -6.91 7.83
C VAL A 72 3.16 -5.48 7.37
N VAL A 73 2.83 -5.28 6.10
CA VAL A 73 2.78 -3.96 5.49
C VAL A 73 1.33 -3.62 5.23
N VAL A 74 0.92 -2.47 5.72
CA VAL A 74 -0.44 -1.98 5.52
C VAL A 74 -0.36 -0.66 4.78
N VAL A 75 -1.21 -0.46 3.80
CA VAL A 75 -1.37 0.85 3.19
C VAL A 75 -2.77 1.32 3.56
N ALA A 76 -2.83 2.47 4.21
CA ALA A 76 -4.08 3.09 4.59
C ALA A 76 -4.32 4.22 3.61
N GLN A 77 -5.43 4.17 2.90
CA GLN A 77 -5.78 5.16 1.91
C GLN A 77 -6.67 6.20 2.58
N LYS A 78 -6.30 7.44 2.45
CA LYS A 78 -7.05 8.53 3.06
C LYS A 78 -7.53 9.48 1.99
N GLY A 79 -8.57 10.22 2.30
CA GLY A 79 -9.01 11.27 1.43
C GLY A 79 -8.29 12.57 1.75
N ASP A 80 -8.68 13.64 1.06
CA ASP A 80 -8.02 14.92 1.26
C ASP A 80 -8.29 15.50 2.66
N ASP A 81 -9.29 15.02 3.37
CA ASP A 81 -9.52 15.40 4.75
C ASP A 81 -8.71 14.53 5.71
N LYS A 82 -7.88 13.65 5.17
CA LYS A 82 -7.02 12.78 5.95
C LYS A 82 -7.77 11.76 6.79
N VAL A 83 -9.00 11.48 6.44
CA VAL A 83 -9.77 10.42 7.07
C VAL A 83 -9.53 9.14 6.29
N GLU A 84 -9.24 8.06 6.99
CA GLU A 84 -8.98 6.79 6.33
C GLU A 84 -10.25 6.25 5.70
N LEU A 85 -10.16 5.88 4.44
CA LEU A 85 -11.29 5.38 3.68
C LEU A 85 -11.18 3.89 3.41
N SER A 86 -9.99 3.36 3.31
CA SER A 86 -9.79 1.94 3.14
C SER A 86 -8.37 1.59 3.50
N ARG A 87 -8.11 0.30 3.69
CA ARG A 87 -6.74 -0.14 3.92
C ARG A 87 -6.59 -1.55 3.38
N THR A 88 -5.37 -1.90 3.08
CA THR A 88 -5.05 -3.23 2.60
C THR A 88 -3.78 -3.70 3.31
N THR A 89 -3.65 -4.99 3.44
CA THR A 89 -2.54 -5.60 4.18
C THR A 89 -1.80 -6.57 3.29
N PHE A 90 -0.49 -6.59 3.41
CA PHE A 90 0.34 -7.52 2.68
C PHE A 90 1.40 -8.04 3.64
N THR A 91 1.53 -9.35 3.73
CA THR A 91 2.57 -9.95 4.54
C THR A 91 3.72 -10.32 3.63
N VAL A 92 4.91 -9.87 3.99
CA VAL A 92 6.09 -10.11 3.17
C VAL A 92 6.41 -11.60 3.20
N LYS A 93 6.47 -12.21 2.03
CA LYS A 93 6.61 -13.65 1.96
C LYS A 93 8.03 -14.12 1.98
N GLN A 94 8.93 -13.27 1.55
CA GLN A 94 10.32 -13.59 1.62
C GLN A 94 11.09 -12.30 1.49
N GLN A 95 12.32 -12.34 1.94
CA GLN A 95 13.13 -11.17 1.87
C GLN A 95 13.61 -11.04 0.47
N SER A 96 12.90 -10.34 -0.35
CA SER A 96 13.19 -10.34 -1.75
C SER A 96 13.64 -9.01 -2.25
N LYS A 97 14.37 -9.03 -3.32
CA LYS A 97 14.65 -7.88 -4.11
C LYS A 97 14.15 -8.17 -5.47
N LYS A 98 13.43 -7.20 -6.02
CA LYS A 98 12.77 -7.45 -7.25
C LYS A 98 13.73 -7.86 -8.34
N ASN A 99 14.88 -7.29 -8.35
CA ASN A 99 15.80 -7.61 -9.41
C ASN A 99 16.56 -8.86 -9.18
N ALA A 100 16.44 -9.48 -8.04
CA ALA A 100 17.26 -10.61 -7.76
C ALA A 100 16.78 -11.82 -8.45
N GLN A 101 15.53 -11.85 -8.74
CA GLN A 101 15.12 -12.99 -9.24
C GLN A 101 15.35 -13.18 -10.61
N GLN A 102 15.80 -12.28 -11.26
CA GLN A 102 15.97 -12.55 -12.51
C GLN A 102 16.85 -13.59 -12.74
N GLN A 103 17.26 -14.09 -11.96
CA GLN A 103 17.96 -15.15 -12.20
C GLN A 103 17.55 -16.20 -11.75
#